data_c4261e47d825a2b17ecfd9703dec3ca4
#
_entry.id   c4261e47d825a2b17ecfd9703dec3ca4
#
_cell.length_a   1.000
_cell.length_b   1.000
_cell.length_c   1.000
_cell.angle_alpha   90.00
_cell.angle_beta   90.00
_cell.angle_gamma   90.00
#
_symmetry.space_group_name_H-M   'P 1'
#
loop_
_entity.id
_entity.type
_entity.pdbx_description
1 polymer ?
#
loop_
_entity_poly.entity_id
_entity_poly.type
_entity_poly.pdbx_seq_one_letter_code
_entity_poly.pdbx_strand_id
1 'polypeptide(L)'
;MKTSLRLFLMMVLQLAIWGAWAPKIFPYMGMLGFAPWQQSLVGSSWGVAALVGIFFSNQFADRNFSAERFLAVSHLIGGLALVGTAFATSFWPFFGCYLVFSLLYVPTLSVTNSIAFANLRDPAADFGAVRMGGTVGWVLVSWPFVFLLGAHATAEQVRWIFLVAAILSFVFAGYALTLPHTPARKDAPGIDKLAWRRAFKLLAAPFVLVLFLVTFIDSVIHNGYFVMADAFLTNRVGIAGNLSMVVLSLGQVAEVLTMFLLGRVLARLGWKITMIVGVLGHAARFAVFAFFADSIPVIVAVQLLHGVCYAFFFATVYIFVDAVFPKDVRSSAQGLFNLLILGVGNVVASFLFPTLIGRLSHAGADGAPVVDYTSLFMVPTGMALVAVLMLALFFKPPTRAPIAEADDDTPVVAASPAQV
;
A
#
# COMPACT_ATOMS: atom_id res chain seq x y z
N MET A 1 -22.26 -2.55 -21.28
CA MET A 1 -21.65 -3.08 -20.05
C MET A 1 -22.17 -2.25 -18.88
N LYS A 2 -22.62 -2.89 -17.77
CA LYS A 2 -23.11 -2.16 -16.56
C LYS A 2 -22.00 -1.26 -15.99
N THR A 3 -22.36 -0.09 -15.46
CA THR A 3 -21.39 0.87 -14.90
C THR A 3 -20.51 0.24 -13.83
N SER A 4 -21.08 -0.52 -12.90
CA SER A 4 -20.32 -1.21 -11.83
C SER A 4 -19.24 -2.16 -12.40
N LEU A 5 -19.51 -2.88 -13.49
CA LEU A 5 -18.50 -3.74 -14.13
C LEU A 5 -17.37 -2.93 -14.76
N ARG A 6 -17.70 -1.76 -15.36
CA ARG A 6 -16.67 -0.86 -15.92
C ARG A 6 -15.75 -0.32 -14.82
N LEU A 7 -16.33 0.06 -13.69
CA LEU A 7 -15.57 0.55 -12.53
C LEU A 7 -14.75 -0.57 -11.88
N PHE A 8 -15.28 -1.79 -11.81
CA PHE A 8 -14.54 -2.96 -11.34
C PHE A 8 -13.30 -3.24 -12.22
N LEU A 9 -13.46 -3.25 -13.56
CA LEU A 9 -12.34 -3.44 -14.49
C LEU A 9 -11.31 -2.30 -14.41
N MET A 10 -11.76 -1.06 -14.16
CA MET A 10 -10.87 0.07 -13.87
C MET A 10 -9.97 -0.24 -12.66
N MET A 11 -10.54 -0.76 -11.57
CA MET A 11 -9.77 -1.14 -10.37
C MET A 11 -8.85 -2.33 -10.64
N VAL A 12 -9.30 -3.31 -11.45
CA VAL A 12 -8.46 -4.44 -11.89
C VAL A 12 -7.20 -3.93 -12.58
N LEU A 13 -7.35 -3.09 -13.61
CA LEU A 13 -6.22 -2.55 -14.37
C LEU A 13 -5.32 -1.69 -13.51
N GLN A 14 -5.89 -0.85 -12.65
CA GLN A 14 -5.14 0.02 -11.75
C GLN A 14 -4.16 -0.77 -10.88
N LEU A 15 -4.63 -1.79 -10.17
CA LEU A 15 -3.79 -2.55 -9.26
C LEU A 15 -2.96 -3.64 -9.96
N ALA A 16 -3.38 -4.12 -11.14
CA ALA A 16 -2.56 -5.03 -11.94
C ALA A 16 -1.24 -4.36 -12.39
N ILE A 17 -1.28 -3.08 -12.77
CA ILE A 17 -0.06 -2.32 -13.10
C ILE A 17 0.91 -2.32 -11.94
N TRP A 18 0.44 -2.05 -10.73
CA TRP A 18 1.26 -2.04 -9.53
C TRP A 18 1.77 -3.43 -9.16
N GLY A 19 0.87 -4.42 -9.14
CA GLY A 19 1.20 -5.82 -8.81
C GLY A 19 2.20 -6.46 -9.77
N ALA A 20 2.30 -5.98 -11.01
CA ALA A 20 3.23 -6.51 -12.01
C ALA A 20 4.70 -6.30 -11.63
N TRP A 21 5.07 -5.18 -11.02
CA TRP A 21 6.47 -4.83 -10.75
C TRP A 21 6.83 -4.78 -9.26
N ALA A 22 5.89 -4.41 -8.38
CA ALA A 22 6.19 -4.11 -6.98
C ALA A 22 6.88 -5.23 -6.22
N PRO A 23 6.51 -6.52 -6.37
CA PRO A 23 7.17 -7.60 -5.64
C PRO A 23 8.63 -7.81 -6.03
N LYS A 24 9.04 -7.45 -7.26
CA LYS A 24 10.36 -7.79 -7.82
C LYS A 24 11.28 -6.60 -8.08
N ILE A 25 10.86 -5.37 -7.82
CA ILE A 25 11.68 -4.19 -8.13
C ILE A 25 13.01 -4.19 -7.37
N PHE A 26 13.01 -4.53 -6.07
CA PHE A 26 14.23 -4.55 -5.27
C PHE A 26 15.21 -5.66 -5.70
N PRO A 27 14.78 -6.93 -5.86
CA PRO A 27 15.63 -7.96 -6.47
C PRO A 27 16.17 -7.57 -7.83
N TYR A 28 15.34 -6.96 -8.69
CA TYR A 28 15.77 -6.51 -10.02
C TYR A 28 16.87 -5.45 -9.95
N MET A 29 16.73 -4.45 -9.08
CA MET A 29 17.78 -3.46 -8.86
C MET A 29 19.08 -4.08 -8.33
N GLY A 30 18.98 -5.11 -7.49
CA GLY A 30 20.11 -5.90 -7.04
C GLY A 30 20.82 -6.62 -8.19
N MET A 31 20.06 -7.22 -9.13
CA MET A 31 20.60 -7.86 -10.34
C MET A 31 21.28 -6.87 -11.27
N LEU A 32 20.85 -5.59 -11.30
CA LEU A 32 21.51 -4.51 -12.04
C LEU A 32 22.76 -3.96 -11.32
N GLY A 33 23.10 -4.46 -10.12
CA GLY A 33 24.25 -4.02 -9.35
C GLY A 33 24.04 -2.65 -8.66
N PHE A 34 22.80 -2.22 -8.46
CA PHE A 34 22.53 -0.96 -7.78
C PHE A 34 22.90 -1.05 -6.30
N ALA A 35 23.70 -0.08 -5.84
CA ALA A 35 24.07 0.03 -4.45
C ALA A 35 22.84 0.27 -3.53
N PRO A 36 22.90 -0.06 -2.23
CA PRO A 36 21.78 0.12 -1.31
C PRO A 36 21.17 1.53 -1.32
N TRP A 37 21.98 2.59 -1.37
CA TRP A 37 21.48 3.96 -1.45
C TRP A 37 20.72 4.28 -2.75
N GLN A 38 21.12 3.65 -3.87
CA GLN A 38 20.44 3.77 -5.16
C GLN A 38 19.08 3.07 -5.11
N GLN A 39 19.02 1.87 -4.55
CA GLN A 39 17.77 1.16 -4.32
C GLN A 39 16.83 1.95 -3.39
N SER A 40 17.39 2.60 -2.36
CA SER A 40 16.64 3.47 -1.44
C SER A 40 16.02 4.65 -2.16
N LEU A 41 16.76 5.34 -3.03
CA LEU A 41 16.23 6.48 -3.80
C LEU A 41 15.12 6.04 -4.77
N VAL A 42 15.29 4.93 -5.48
CA VAL A 42 14.24 4.40 -6.36
C VAL A 42 13.01 4.01 -5.55
N GLY A 43 13.16 3.23 -4.49
CA GLY A 43 12.04 2.80 -3.66
C GLY A 43 11.28 3.96 -3.01
N SER A 44 12.00 5.02 -2.60
CA SER A 44 11.39 6.23 -2.02
C SER A 44 10.59 7.07 -3.02
N SER A 45 10.81 6.91 -4.34
CA SER A 45 10.05 7.64 -5.38
C SER A 45 8.55 7.47 -5.23
N TRP A 46 8.10 6.28 -4.85
CA TRP A 46 6.69 6.01 -4.58
C TRP A 46 6.14 6.85 -3.43
N GLY A 47 6.83 6.85 -2.30
CA GLY A 47 6.45 7.64 -1.13
C GLY A 47 6.51 9.14 -1.40
N VAL A 48 7.53 9.62 -2.12
CA VAL A 48 7.62 11.01 -2.56
C VAL A 48 6.45 11.37 -3.48
N ALA A 49 6.10 10.50 -4.42
CA ALA A 49 4.95 10.70 -5.30
C ALA A 49 3.62 10.75 -4.52
N ALA A 50 3.47 9.94 -3.46
CA ALA A 50 2.32 10.00 -2.58
C ALA A 50 2.25 11.33 -1.81
N LEU A 51 3.38 11.81 -1.28
CA LEU A 51 3.48 13.11 -0.61
C LEU A 51 3.11 14.26 -1.56
N VAL A 52 3.71 14.28 -2.75
CA VAL A 52 3.39 15.28 -3.77
C VAL A 52 1.93 15.18 -4.22
N GLY A 53 1.44 13.95 -4.41
CA GLY A 53 0.07 13.69 -4.84
C GLY A 53 -0.99 14.24 -3.89
N ILE A 54 -0.80 14.07 -2.59
CA ILE A 54 -1.73 14.57 -1.56
C ILE A 54 -1.81 16.10 -1.60
N PHE A 55 -0.70 16.79 -1.80
CA PHE A 55 -0.65 18.25 -1.72
C PHE A 55 -0.95 18.97 -3.04
N PHE A 56 -0.59 18.38 -4.18
CA PHE A 56 -0.62 19.09 -5.47
C PHE A 56 -1.53 18.43 -6.50
N SER A 57 -1.39 17.13 -6.75
CA SER A 57 -1.99 16.56 -7.95
C SER A 57 -3.49 16.29 -7.79
N ASN A 58 -3.98 15.94 -6.60
CA ASN A 58 -5.41 15.73 -6.39
C ASN A 58 -6.19 17.03 -6.58
N GLN A 59 -5.68 18.15 -6.04
CA GLN A 59 -6.32 19.46 -6.23
C GLN A 59 -6.21 19.96 -7.67
N PHE A 60 -5.05 19.77 -8.31
CA PHE A 60 -4.82 20.21 -9.68
C PHE A 60 -5.63 19.37 -10.67
N ALA A 61 -5.64 18.05 -10.51
CA ALA A 61 -6.39 17.15 -11.37
C ALA A 61 -7.91 17.40 -11.26
N ASP A 62 -8.44 17.44 -10.03
CA ASP A 62 -9.87 17.60 -9.79
C ASP A 62 -10.44 18.96 -10.32
N ARG A 63 -9.62 20.00 -10.37
CA ARG A 63 -10.06 21.32 -10.82
C ARG A 63 -9.90 21.57 -12.31
N ASN A 64 -8.91 20.97 -12.95
CA ASN A 64 -8.55 21.34 -14.32
C ASN A 64 -8.89 20.29 -15.35
N PHE A 65 -9.03 19.03 -14.96
CA PHE A 65 -9.27 17.93 -15.89
C PHE A 65 -10.48 17.09 -15.49
N SER A 66 -11.14 16.52 -16.49
CA SER A 66 -12.07 15.42 -16.22
C SER A 66 -11.25 14.20 -15.77
N ALA A 67 -11.76 13.48 -14.77
CA ALA A 67 -11.01 12.42 -14.10
C ALA A 67 -10.55 11.30 -15.04
N GLU A 68 -11.40 10.89 -15.99
CA GLU A 68 -11.09 9.86 -16.98
C GLU A 68 -9.98 10.29 -17.95
N ARG A 69 -9.91 11.58 -18.33
CA ARG A 69 -8.84 12.12 -19.18
C ARG A 69 -7.52 12.22 -18.42
N PHE A 70 -7.58 12.63 -17.16
CA PHE A 70 -6.39 12.63 -16.29
C PHE A 70 -5.80 11.24 -16.17
N LEU A 71 -6.64 10.19 -15.95
CA LEU A 71 -6.20 8.80 -15.94
C LEU A 71 -5.55 8.41 -17.28
N ALA A 72 -6.20 8.72 -18.40
CA ALA A 72 -5.70 8.35 -19.72
C ALA A 72 -4.30 8.93 -20.00
N VAL A 73 -4.10 10.23 -19.75
CA VAL A 73 -2.82 10.90 -19.97
C VAL A 73 -1.76 10.40 -18.99
N SER A 74 -2.11 10.25 -17.71
CA SER A 74 -1.17 9.75 -16.68
C SER A 74 -0.69 8.35 -16.98
N HIS A 75 -1.58 7.45 -17.42
CA HIS A 75 -1.21 6.09 -17.77
C HIS A 75 -0.49 5.99 -19.12
N LEU A 76 -0.78 6.86 -20.08
CA LEU A 76 -0.04 6.91 -21.35
C LEU A 76 1.42 7.32 -21.10
N ILE A 77 1.65 8.45 -20.43
CA ILE A 77 3.00 8.93 -20.15
C ILE A 77 3.71 8.01 -19.14
N GLY A 78 2.99 7.54 -18.11
CA GLY A 78 3.51 6.57 -17.14
C GLY A 78 3.91 5.24 -17.80
N GLY A 79 3.15 4.77 -18.79
CA GLY A 79 3.49 3.59 -19.60
C GLY A 79 4.80 3.79 -20.39
N LEU A 80 4.99 4.95 -21.01
CA LEU A 80 6.26 5.29 -21.70
C LEU A 80 7.43 5.33 -20.69
N ALA A 81 7.22 5.89 -19.52
CA ALA A 81 8.22 5.90 -18.45
C ALA A 81 8.57 4.49 -17.96
N LEU A 82 7.59 3.58 -17.84
CA LEU A 82 7.83 2.16 -17.53
C LEU A 82 8.64 1.45 -18.62
N VAL A 83 8.39 1.74 -19.90
CA VAL A 83 9.23 1.23 -21.00
C VAL A 83 10.66 1.76 -20.82
N GLY A 84 10.84 3.04 -20.55
CA GLY A 84 12.16 3.62 -20.25
C GLY A 84 12.84 2.93 -19.07
N THR A 85 12.10 2.64 -17.99
CA THR A 85 12.60 1.91 -16.81
C THR A 85 13.04 0.49 -17.17
N ALA A 86 12.27 -0.23 -18.01
CA ALA A 86 12.58 -1.60 -18.43
C ALA A 86 13.92 -1.73 -19.19
N PHE A 87 14.27 -0.71 -19.98
CA PHE A 87 15.50 -0.72 -20.79
C PHE A 87 16.68 0.03 -20.15
N ALA A 88 16.45 0.76 -19.06
CA ALA A 88 17.50 1.47 -18.34
C ALA A 88 18.30 0.49 -17.46
N THR A 89 19.56 0.26 -17.80
CA THR A 89 20.48 -0.60 -17.01
C THR A 89 21.38 0.20 -16.08
N SER A 90 21.46 1.53 -16.25
CA SER A 90 22.21 2.43 -15.39
C SER A 90 21.29 3.22 -14.45
N PHE A 91 21.81 3.62 -13.30
CA PHE A 91 21.01 4.17 -12.21
C PHE A 91 20.21 5.44 -12.57
N TRP A 92 20.83 6.46 -13.12
CA TRP A 92 20.16 7.75 -13.33
C TRP A 92 19.00 7.70 -14.33
N PRO A 93 19.12 7.06 -15.51
CA PRO A 93 17.99 6.86 -16.41
C PRO A 93 16.89 6.01 -15.77
N PHE A 94 17.25 4.92 -15.05
CA PHE A 94 16.28 4.09 -14.34
C PHE A 94 15.50 4.91 -13.30
N PHE A 95 16.22 5.62 -12.43
CA PHE A 95 15.62 6.46 -11.39
C PHE A 95 14.72 7.54 -11.99
N GLY A 96 15.19 8.26 -13.03
CA GLY A 96 14.41 9.31 -13.68
C GLY A 96 13.11 8.80 -14.29
N CYS A 97 13.16 7.70 -15.05
CA CYS A 97 11.98 7.08 -15.65
C CYS A 97 11.01 6.57 -14.57
N TYR A 98 11.52 5.88 -13.56
CA TYR A 98 10.68 5.33 -12.48
C TYR A 98 10.06 6.45 -11.61
N LEU A 99 10.79 7.54 -11.37
CA LEU A 99 10.25 8.71 -10.65
C LEU A 99 9.10 9.37 -11.44
N VAL A 100 9.27 9.56 -12.76
CA VAL A 100 8.20 10.09 -13.63
C VAL A 100 6.97 9.17 -13.58
N PHE A 101 7.17 7.85 -13.71
CA PHE A 101 6.09 6.90 -13.55
C PHE A 101 5.39 7.05 -12.20
N SER A 102 6.14 7.08 -11.10
CA SER A 102 5.59 7.17 -9.75
C SER A 102 4.77 8.45 -9.54
N LEU A 103 5.29 9.60 -9.98
CA LEU A 103 4.61 10.91 -9.88
C LEU A 103 3.29 10.95 -10.65
N LEU A 104 3.18 10.23 -11.76
CA LEU A 104 1.98 10.16 -12.58
C LEU A 104 1.00 9.09 -12.08
N TYR A 105 1.51 7.93 -11.66
CA TYR A 105 0.69 6.78 -11.28
C TYR A 105 0.07 6.92 -9.89
N VAL A 106 0.84 7.32 -8.88
CA VAL A 106 0.34 7.31 -7.49
C VAL A 106 -0.90 8.18 -7.28
N PRO A 107 -1.00 9.40 -7.86
CA PRO A 107 -2.21 10.20 -7.77
C PRO A 107 -3.44 9.53 -8.40
N THR A 108 -3.26 8.69 -9.42
CA THR A 108 -4.39 8.01 -10.07
C THR A 108 -5.11 7.03 -9.15
N LEU A 109 -4.47 6.55 -8.06
CA LEU A 109 -5.11 5.70 -7.06
C LEU A 109 -6.31 6.40 -6.37
N SER A 110 -6.19 7.70 -6.09
CA SER A 110 -7.29 8.48 -5.53
C SER A 110 -8.32 8.87 -6.58
N VAL A 111 -7.88 9.14 -7.81
CA VAL A 111 -8.77 9.51 -8.91
C VAL A 111 -9.69 8.35 -9.30
N THR A 112 -9.20 7.11 -9.32
CA THR A 112 -10.04 5.92 -9.56
C THR A 112 -11.12 5.76 -8.49
N ASN A 113 -10.80 6.00 -7.22
CA ASN A 113 -11.80 6.01 -6.15
C ASN A 113 -12.84 7.12 -6.37
N SER A 114 -12.40 8.34 -6.74
CA SER A 114 -13.31 9.47 -7.02
C SER A 114 -14.26 9.16 -8.18
N ILE A 115 -13.77 8.54 -9.27
CA ILE A 115 -14.63 8.10 -10.39
C ILE A 115 -15.65 7.06 -9.91
N ALA A 116 -15.22 6.10 -9.08
CA ALA A 116 -16.12 5.07 -8.57
C ALA A 116 -17.23 5.70 -7.71
N PHE A 117 -16.88 6.56 -6.76
CA PHE A 117 -17.86 7.25 -5.91
C PHE A 117 -18.83 8.14 -6.69
N ALA A 118 -18.36 8.83 -7.73
CA ALA A 118 -19.19 9.72 -8.53
C ALA A 118 -20.19 8.98 -9.44
N ASN A 119 -19.93 7.71 -9.79
CA ASN A 119 -20.70 6.98 -10.80
C ASN A 119 -21.43 5.72 -10.28
N LEU A 120 -21.27 5.38 -9.00
CA LEU A 120 -22.07 4.34 -8.34
C LEU A 120 -23.42 4.92 -7.90
N ARG A 121 -24.49 4.11 -8.01
CA ARG A 121 -25.83 4.49 -7.56
C ARG A 121 -25.92 4.54 -6.03
N ASP A 122 -25.35 3.54 -5.39
CA ASP A 122 -25.21 3.45 -3.94
C ASP A 122 -23.73 3.18 -3.61
N PRO A 123 -22.91 4.24 -3.44
CA PRO A 123 -21.51 4.08 -3.12
C PRO A 123 -21.25 3.31 -1.82
N ALA A 124 -22.14 3.45 -0.82
CA ALA A 124 -21.98 2.76 0.45
C ALA A 124 -22.13 1.24 0.33
N ALA A 125 -23.07 0.78 -0.51
CA ALA A 125 -23.29 -0.65 -0.74
C ALA A 125 -22.32 -1.26 -1.78
N ASP A 126 -22.03 -0.52 -2.86
CA ASP A 126 -21.40 -1.09 -4.07
C ASP A 126 -19.88 -0.88 -4.15
N PHE A 127 -19.34 0.14 -3.45
CA PHE A 127 -17.92 0.50 -3.59
C PHE A 127 -16.97 -0.63 -3.18
N GLY A 128 -17.31 -1.37 -2.12
CA GLY A 128 -16.50 -2.51 -1.66
C GLY A 128 -16.31 -3.56 -2.75
N ALA A 129 -17.38 -3.93 -3.46
CA ALA A 129 -17.34 -4.89 -4.56
C ALA A 129 -16.51 -4.37 -5.75
N VAL A 130 -16.64 -3.08 -6.09
CA VAL A 130 -15.84 -2.44 -7.14
C VAL A 130 -14.36 -2.38 -6.74
N ARG A 131 -14.07 -1.99 -5.50
CA ARG A 131 -12.70 -1.87 -4.99
C ARG A 131 -11.96 -3.21 -4.90
N MET A 132 -12.70 -4.31 -4.66
CA MET A 132 -12.16 -5.68 -4.70
C MET A 132 -11.55 -6.03 -6.06
N GLY A 133 -12.00 -5.40 -7.15
CA GLY A 133 -11.36 -5.51 -8.46
C GLY A 133 -9.86 -5.23 -8.42
N GLY A 134 -9.42 -4.33 -7.56
CA GLY A 134 -7.99 -4.04 -7.37
C GLY A 134 -7.20 -5.25 -6.87
N THR A 135 -7.67 -5.93 -5.83
CA THR A 135 -7.02 -7.15 -5.32
C THR A 135 -7.03 -8.27 -6.37
N VAL A 136 -8.15 -8.42 -7.08
CA VAL A 136 -8.25 -9.36 -8.22
C VAL A 136 -7.18 -9.05 -9.28
N GLY A 137 -7.00 -7.78 -9.65
CA GLY A 137 -6.00 -7.34 -10.62
C GLY A 137 -4.57 -7.67 -10.18
N TRP A 138 -4.25 -7.41 -8.90
CA TRP A 138 -2.96 -7.75 -8.32
C TRP A 138 -2.66 -9.26 -8.36
N VAL A 139 -3.64 -10.07 -7.98
CA VAL A 139 -3.49 -11.54 -8.01
C VAL A 139 -3.35 -12.04 -9.45
N LEU A 140 -4.24 -11.60 -10.34
CA LEU A 140 -4.27 -12.07 -11.73
C LEU A 140 -2.97 -11.75 -12.49
N VAL A 141 -2.35 -10.59 -12.24
CA VAL A 141 -1.10 -10.22 -12.93
C VAL A 141 0.11 -11.02 -12.42
N SER A 142 0.06 -11.50 -11.19
CA SER A 142 1.19 -12.26 -10.60
C SER A 142 1.36 -13.65 -11.24
N TRP A 143 0.28 -14.28 -11.68
CA TRP A 143 0.30 -15.67 -12.15
C TRP A 143 0.93 -15.87 -13.53
N PRO A 144 0.75 -15.01 -14.55
CA PRO A 144 1.44 -15.13 -15.83
C PRO A 144 2.97 -15.14 -15.73
N PHE A 145 3.52 -14.53 -14.67
CA PHE A 145 4.96 -14.51 -14.45
C PHE A 145 5.56 -15.91 -14.18
N VAL A 146 4.75 -16.91 -13.81
CA VAL A 146 5.19 -18.33 -13.76
C VAL A 146 5.73 -18.80 -15.11
N PHE A 147 5.15 -18.29 -16.20
CA PHE A 147 5.52 -18.67 -17.58
C PHE A 147 6.51 -17.69 -18.20
N LEU A 148 6.51 -16.42 -17.78
CA LEU A 148 7.39 -15.38 -18.30
C LEU A 148 8.79 -15.43 -17.68
N LEU A 149 8.89 -15.89 -16.44
CA LEU A 149 10.15 -15.97 -15.69
C LEU A 149 10.60 -17.41 -15.57
N GLY A 150 11.92 -17.63 -15.64
CA GLY A 150 12.52 -18.91 -15.28
C GLY A 150 12.66 -19.10 -13.76
N ALA A 151 12.97 -20.32 -13.33
CA ALA A 151 13.27 -20.60 -11.92
C ALA A 151 14.47 -19.77 -11.42
N HIS A 152 15.47 -19.56 -12.28
CA HIS A 152 16.64 -18.71 -12.06
C HIS A 152 16.62 -17.57 -13.08
N ALA A 153 15.65 -16.68 -12.94
CA ALA A 153 15.45 -15.61 -13.91
C ALA A 153 16.63 -14.63 -13.94
N THR A 154 17.12 -14.30 -15.12
CA THR A 154 18.12 -13.26 -15.34
C THR A 154 17.49 -11.87 -15.26
N ALA A 155 18.32 -10.81 -15.09
CA ALA A 155 17.83 -9.43 -15.14
C ALA A 155 17.06 -9.14 -16.44
N GLU A 156 17.47 -9.72 -17.57
CA GLU A 156 16.78 -9.57 -18.85
C GLU A 156 15.36 -10.18 -18.84
N GLN A 157 15.18 -11.29 -18.15
CA GLN A 157 13.85 -11.88 -17.96
C GLN A 157 13.04 -11.07 -16.95
N VAL A 158 13.65 -10.66 -15.83
CA VAL A 158 12.92 -9.91 -14.78
C VAL A 158 12.46 -8.53 -15.25
N ARG A 159 13.13 -7.88 -16.24
CA ARG A 159 12.65 -6.60 -16.80
C ARG A 159 11.21 -6.66 -17.34
N TRP A 160 10.70 -7.86 -17.65
CA TRP A 160 9.31 -8.05 -18.07
C TRP A 160 8.28 -7.57 -17.05
N ILE A 161 8.65 -7.42 -15.77
CA ILE A 161 7.78 -6.81 -14.76
C ILE A 161 7.35 -5.39 -15.18
N PHE A 162 8.28 -4.61 -15.74
CA PHE A 162 7.99 -3.25 -16.21
C PHE A 162 7.33 -3.24 -17.60
N LEU A 163 7.68 -4.16 -18.48
CA LEU A 163 7.05 -4.24 -19.81
C LEU A 163 5.59 -4.67 -19.71
N VAL A 164 5.27 -5.65 -18.87
CA VAL A 164 3.86 -6.02 -18.58
C VAL A 164 3.10 -4.86 -17.94
N ALA A 165 3.70 -4.18 -16.97
CA ALA A 165 3.11 -2.99 -16.37
C ALA A 165 2.88 -1.87 -17.40
N ALA A 166 3.81 -1.66 -18.33
CA ALA A 166 3.67 -0.68 -19.41
C ALA A 166 2.54 -1.03 -20.36
N ILE A 167 2.45 -2.29 -20.80
CA ILE A 167 1.34 -2.77 -21.65
C ILE A 167 0.00 -2.54 -20.96
N LEU A 168 -0.13 -2.94 -19.69
CA LEU A 168 -1.33 -2.71 -18.91
C LEU A 168 -1.64 -1.23 -18.76
N SER A 169 -0.60 -0.38 -18.61
CA SER A 169 -0.75 1.07 -18.50
C SER A 169 -1.30 1.66 -19.82
N PHE A 170 -0.82 1.23 -20.98
CA PHE A 170 -1.36 1.63 -22.28
C PHE A 170 -2.79 1.14 -22.49
N VAL A 171 -3.07 -0.12 -22.13
CA VAL A 171 -4.44 -0.66 -22.15
C VAL A 171 -5.35 0.19 -21.25
N PHE A 172 -4.87 0.54 -20.06
CA PHE A 172 -5.66 1.37 -19.15
C PHE A 172 -5.84 2.80 -19.65
N ALA A 173 -4.83 3.40 -20.29
CA ALA A 173 -4.98 4.71 -20.92
C ALA A 173 -6.11 4.74 -21.94
N GLY A 174 -6.18 3.74 -22.83
CA GLY A 174 -7.29 3.59 -23.77
C GLY A 174 -8.64 3.29 -23.10
N TYR A 175 -8.62 2.40 -22.09
CA TYR A 175 -9.83 2.04 -21.34
C TYR A 175 -10.40 3.21 -20.54
N ALA A 176 -9.55 4.05 -19.97
CA ALA A 176 -9.95 5.22 -19.20
C ALA A 176 -10.85 6.16 -20.01
N LEU A 177 -10.60 6.34 -21.31
CA LEU A 177 -11.44 7.14 -22.20
C LEU A 177 -12.84 6.56 -22.41
N THR A 178 -13.07 5.30 -22.07
CA THR A 178 -14.38 4.67 -22.13
C THR A 178 -15.17 4.81 -20.84
N LEU A 179 -14.55 5.25 -19.74
CA LEU A 179 -15.20 5.40 -18.43
C LEU A 179 -16.31 6.48 -18.48
N PRO A 180 -17.26 6.46 -17.52
CA PRO A 180 -18.24 7.52 -17.42
C PRO A 180 -17.57 8.89 -17.26
N HIS A 181 -18.11 9.90 -17.95
CA HIS A 181 -17.59 11.27 -17.84
C HIS A 181 -17.73 11.78 -16.40
N THR A 182 -16.61 12.14 -15.82
CA THR A 182 -16.53 12.68 -14.46
C THR A 182 -15.87 14.05 -14.54
N PRO A 183 -16.69 15.14 -14.61
CA PRO A 183 -16.19 16.48 -14.92
C PRO A 183 -15.33 17.06 -13.81
N ALA A 184 -14.47 17.99 -14.17
CA ALA A 184 -13.67 18.77 -13.25
C ALA A 184 -14.55 19.54 -12.24
N ARG A 185 -14.21 19.50 -10.97
CA ARG A 185 -14.93 20.22 -9.90
C ARG A 185 -14.35 21.63 -9.71
N LYS A 186 -14.61 22.53 -10.66
CA LYS A 186 -14.09 23.91 -10.62
C LYS A 186 -14.53 24.70 -9.38
N ASP A 187 -15.75 24.43 -8.91
CA ASP A 187 -16.39 25.14 -7.80
C ASP A 187 -16.30 24.37 -6.45
N ALA A 188 -15.49 23.32 -6.38
CA ALA A 188 -15.26 22.66 -5.10
C ALA A 188 -14.70 23.70 -4.11
N PRO A 189 -15.31 23.87 -2.92
CA PRO A 189 -14.76 24.74 -1.90
C PRO A 189 -13.29 24.38 -1.73
N GLY A 190 -12.42 25.41 -1.79
CA GLY A 190 -11.00 25.19 -1.63
C GLY A 190 -10.79 24.39 -0.37
N ILE A 191 -10.00 23.29 -0.46
CA ILE A 191 -9.58 22.59 0.76
C ILE A 191 -9.07 23.70 1.68
N ASP A 192 -9.69 23.81 2.85
CA ASP A 192 -9.26 24.75 3.87
C ASP A 192 -7.74 24.56 4.01
N LYS A 193 -6.97 25.57 3.54
CA LYS A 193 -5.50 25.52 3.60
C LYS A 193 -4.98 25.25 5.02
N LEU A 194 -5.87 25.38 6.01
CA LEU A 194 -5.60 25.15 7.42
C LEU A 194 -6.15 23.81 7.93
N ALA A 195 -6.89 23.05 7.11
CA ALA A 195 -7.43 21.76 7.55
C ALA A 195 -6.35 20.77 8.01
N TRP A 196 -5.18 20.78 7.36
CA TRP A 196 -4.03 20.01 7.81
C TRP A 196 -3.53 20.47 9.21
N ARG A 197 -3.57 21.78 9.51
CA ARG A 197 -3.21 22.28 10.85
C ARG A 197 -4.20 21.81 11.91
N ARG A 198 -5.49 21.74 11.57
CA ARG A 198 -6.52 21.20 12.48
C ARG A 198 -6.29 19.70 12.69
N ALA A 199 -6.01 18.94 11.61
CA ALA A 199 -5.67 17.52 11.72
C ALA A 199 -4.43 17.30 12.62
N PHE A 200 -3.37 18.12 12.46
CA PHE A 200 -2.22 18.06 13.36
C PHE A 200 -2.55 18.43 14.82
N LYS A 201 -3.47 19.36 15.06
CA LYS A 201 -3.93 19.67 16.43
C LYS A 201 -4.57 18.46 17.12
N LEU A 202 -5.17 17.53 16.36
CA LEU A 202 -5.74 16.31 16.91
C LEU A 202 -4.68 15.38 17.54
N LEU A 203 -3.40 15.49 17.13
CA LEU A 203 -2.29 14.78 17.77
C LEU A 203 -2.05 15.20 19.22
N ALA A 204 -2.62 16.33 19.66
CA ALA A 204 -2.60 16.71 21.08
C ALA A 204 -3.42 15.74 21.96
N ALA A 205 -4.38 15.00 21.37
CA ALA A 205 -5.08 13.94 22.08
C ALA A 205 -4.20 12.71 22.19
N PRO A 206 -3.89 12.21 23.41
CA PRO A 206 -2.90 11.14 23.59
C PRO A 206 -3.19 9.87 22.80
N PHE A 207 -4.47 9.46 22.70
CA PHE A 207 -4.84 8.26 21.94
C PHE A 207 -4.62 8.42 20.42
N VAL A 208 -4.80 9.66 19.89
CA VAL A 208 -4.55 9.97 18.49
C VAL A 208 -3.05 9.94 18.21
N LEU A 209 -2.23 10.52 19.10
CA LEU A 209 -0.77 10.49 18.97
C LEU A 209 -0.24 9.05 18.98
N VAL A 210 -0.73 8.22 19.92
CA VAL A 210 -0.35 6.80 19.98
C VAL A 210 -0.71 6.09 18.68
N LEU A 211 -1.96 6.27 18.19
CA LEU A 211 -2.39 5.66 16.93
C LEU A 211 -1.54 6.14 15.76
N PHE A 212 -1.20 7.42 15.70
CA PHE A 212 -0.37 8.01 14.67
C PHE A 212 1.05 7.39 14.65
N LEU A 213 1.69 7.30 15.82
CA LEU A 213 3.02 6.69 15.94
C LEU A 213 3.01 5.20 15.62
N VAL A 214 2.01 4.46 16.08
CA VAL A 214 1.85 3.04 15.73
C VAL A 214 1.60 2.86 14.24
N THR A 215 0.77 3.70 13.63
CA THR A 215 0.52 3.66 12.18
C THR A 215 1.81 3.93 11.41
N PHE A 216 2.65 4.86 11.87
CA PHE A 216 3.96 5.09 11.26
C PHE A 216 4.86 3.86 11.34
N ILE A 217 5.01 3.28 12.54
CA ILE A 217 5.85 2.08 12.74
C ILE A 217 5.35 0.92 11.88
N ASP A 218 4.04 0.64 11.92
CA ASP A 218 3.45 -0.47 11.18
C ASP A 218 3.52 -0.26 9.67
N SER A 219 3.41 0.98 9.21
CA SER A 219 3.60 1.36 7.81
C SER A 219 5.04 1.10 7.34
N VAL A 220 6.06 1.41 8.16
CA VAL A 220 7.46 1.08 7.85
C VAL A 220 7.63 -0.43 7.73
N ILE A 221 7.08 -1.20 8.67
CA ILE A 221 7.10 -2.67 8.66
C ILE A 221 6.45 -3.23 7.40
N HIS A 222 5.26 -2.74 7.07
CA HIS A 222 4.47 -3.20 5.92
C HIS A 222 5.18 -2.92 4.59
N ASN A 223 5.71 -1.70 4.40
CA ASN A 223 6.47 -1.38 3.20
C ASN A 223 7.80 -2.15 3.14
N GLY A 224 8.44 -2.38 4.29
CA GLY A 224 9.64 -3.21 4.38
C GLY A 224 9.44 -4.65 3.92
N TYR A 225 8.24 -5.20 4.09
CA TYR A 225 7.92 -6.50 3.54
C TYR A 225 8.16 -6.56 2.02
N PHE A 226 7.69 -5.58 1.26
CA PHE A 226 7.87 -5.53 -0.19
C PHE A 226 9.34 -5.32 -0.62
N VAL A 227 10.17 -4.76 0.27
CA VAL A 227 11.62 -4.63 0.02
C VAL A 227 12.33 -5.97 0.14
N MET A 228 11.94 -6.80 1.12
CA MET A 228 12.71 -7.98 1.55
C MET A 228 12.14 -9.30 1.07
N ALA A 229 10.81 -9.41 0.89
CA ALA A 229 10.13 -10.70 0.84
C ALA A 229 10.51 -11.54 -0.39
N ASP A 230 10.57 -10.97 -1.60
CA ASP A 230 10.89 -11.75 -2.81
C ASP A 230 12.32 -12.31 -2.77
N ALA A 231 13.30 -11.46 -2.37
CA ALA A 231 14.69 -11.90 -2.24
C ALA A 231 14.85 -12.96 -1.13
N PHE A 232 14.12 -12.85 -0.03
CA PHE A 232 14.08 -13.88 1.01
C PHE A 232 13.54 -15.20 0.49
N LEU A 233 12.38 -15.17 -0.18
CA LEU A 233 11.75 -16.38 -0.74
C LEU A 233 12.65 -17.10 -1.73
N THR A 234 13.34 -16.35 -2.58
CA THR A 234 14.20 -16.93 -3.63
C THR A 234 15.58 -17.33 -3.12
N ASN A 235 16.25 -16.48 -2.35
CA ASN A 235 17.66 -16.69 -1.98
C ASN A 235 17.85 -17.50 -0.69
N ARG A 236 16.86 -17.46 0.25
CA ARG A 236 17.00 -18.17 1.53
C ARG A 236 16.07 -19.36 1.65
N VAL A 237 14.81 -19.22 1.23
CA VAL A 237 13.82 -20.31 1.32
C VAL A 237 13.97 -21.32 0.16
N GLY A 238 14.50 -20.86 -0.98
CA GLY A 238 14.70 -21.72 -2.17
C GLY A 238 13.44 -21.84 -3.03
N ILE A 239 12.47 -20.93 -2.90
CA ILE A 239 11.33 -20.89 -3.81
C ILE A 239 11.80 -20.39 -5.18
N ALA A 240 11.44 -21.12 -6.25
CA ALA A 240 11.81 -20.75 -7.59
C ALA A 240 11.36 -19.32 -7.95
N GLY A 241 12.21 -18.55 -8.62
CA GLY A 241 11.98 -17.14 -8.90
C GLY A 241 10.69 -16.83 -9.66
N ASN A 242 10.23 -17.77 -10.50
CA ASN A 242 8.95 -17.67 -11.20
C ASN A 242 7.73 -17.92 -10.29
N LEU A 243 7.88 -18.58 -9.14
CA LEU A 243 6.79 -18.88 -8.22
C LEU A 243 6.65 -17.84 -7.09
N SER A 244 7.69 -17.04 -6.83
CA SER A 244 7.70 -16.12 -5.69
C SER A 244 6.54 -15.10 -5.73
N MET A 245 6.21 -14.56 -6.91
CA MET A 245 5.09 -13.62 -7.04
C MET A 245 3.73 -14.27 -6.74
N VAL A 246 3.56 -15.54 -7.12
CA VAL A 246 2.35 -16.31 -6.80
C VAL A 246 2.25 -16.53 -5.29
N VAL A 247 3.34 -16.93 -4.64
CA VAL A 247 3.40 -17.11 -3.18
C VAL A 247 3.08 -15.80 -2.46
N LEU A 248 3.66 -14.68 -2.91
CA LEU A 248 3.36 -13.36 -2.34
C LEU A 248 1.89 -12.94 -2.55
N SER A 249 1.28 -13.34 -3.68
CA SER A 249 -0.14 -13.03 -3.96
C SER A 249 -1.13 -13.73 -3.04
N LEU A 250 -0.75 -14.81 -2.35
CA LEU A 250 -1.58 -15.46 -1.33
C LEU A 250 -1.96 -14.52 -0.19
N GLY A 251 -1.08 -13.57 0.12
CA GLY A 251 -1.35 -12.53 1.10
C GLY A 251 -2.54 -11.65 0.70
N GLN A 252 -2.66 -11.29 -0.57
CA GLN A 252 -3.76 -10.48 -1.08
C GLN A 252 -5.08 -11.29 -1.13
N VAL A 253 -5.01 -12.58 -1.45
CA VAL A 253 -6.19 -13.45 -1.34
C VAL A 253 -6.70 -13.50 0.10
N ALA A 254 -5.79 -13.66 1.06
CA ALA A 254 -6.13 -13.64 2.49
C ALA A 254 -6.70 -12.27 2.93
N GLU A 255 -6.22 -11.17 2.34
CA GLU A 255 -6.74 -9.83 2.61
C GLU A 255 -8.23 -9.73 2.28
N VAL A 256 -8.65 -10.23 1.11
CA VAL A 256 -10.07 -10.27 0.74
C VAL A 256 -10.90 -11.02 1.80
N LEU A 257 -10.43 -12.19 2.21
CA LEU A 257 -11.15 -13.01 3.20
C LEU A 257 -11.22 -12.33 4.57
N THR A 258 -10.12 -11.75 5.02
CA THR A 258 -10.07 -11.05 6.32
C THR A 258 -10.90 -9.76 6.33
N MET A 259 -10.99 -9.05 5.20
CA MET A 259 -11.88 -7.90 5.08
C MET A 259 -13.36 -8.27 5.27
N PHE A 260 -13.83 -9.42 4.76
CA PHE A 260 -15.18 -9.91 5.03
C PHE A 260 -15.43 -10.20 6.52
N LEU A 261 -14.39 -10.59 7.26
CA LEU A 261 -14.49 -10.89 8.68
C LEU A 261 -14.35 -9.64 9.56
N LEU A 262 -13.77 -8.56 9.03
CA LEU A 262 -13.39 -7.37 9.80
C LEU A 262 -14.54 -6.79 10.62
N GLY A 263 -15.71 -6.59 10.03
CA GLY A 263 -16.86 -6.03 10.74
C GLY A 263 -17.28 -6.88 11.95
N ARG A 264 -17.29 -8.23 11.80
CA ARG A 264 -17.63 -9.15 12.91
C ARG A 264 -16.56 -9.16 14.00
N VAL A 265 -15.28 -9.13 13.59
CA VAL A 265 -14.14 -9.10 14.52
C VAL A 265 -14.15 -7.78 15.29
N LEU A 266 -14.32 -6.65 14.60
CA LEU A 266 -14.37 -5.34 15.22
C LEU A 266 -15.54 -5.19 16.21
N ALA A 267 -16.72 -5.70 15.86
CA ALA A 267 -17.88 -5.70 16.74
C ALA A 267 -17.68 -6.53 18.02
N ARG A 268 -16.89 -7.62 17.95
CA ARG A 268 -16.63 -8.51 19.09
C ARG A 268 -15.46 -8.06 19.95
N LEU A 269 -14.35 -7.63 19.32
CA LEU A 269 -13.09 -7.35 20.00
C LEU A 269 -12.89 -5.85 20.27
N GLY A 270 -13.64 -4.99 19.58
CA GLY A 270 -13.45 -3.53 19.62
C GLY A 270 -12.15 -3.06 18.96
N TRP A 271 -11.97 -1.74 18.90
CA TRP A 271 -10.88 -1.09 18.18
C TRP A 271 -9.48 -1.56 18.62
N LYS A 272 -9.23 -1.51 19.93
CA LYS A 272 -7.90 -1.76 20.50
C LYS A 272 -7.40 -3.17 20.22
N ILE A 273 -8.21 -4.19 20.53
CA ILE A 273 -7.80 -5.59 20.40
C ILE A 273 -7.68 -5.96 18.91
N THR A 274 -8.59 -5.48 18.05
CA THR A 274 -8.51 -5.72 16.61
C THR A 274 -7.21 -5.17 16.03
N MET A 275 -6.83 -3.93 16.37
CA MET A 275 -5.57 -3.33 15.92
C MET A 275 -4.35 -4.08 16.46
N ILE A 276 -4.37 -4.50 17.74
CA ILE A 276 -3.29 -5.32 18.33
C ILE A 276 -3.10 -6.62 17.56
N VAL A 277 -4.20 -7.32 17.23
CA VAL A 277 -4.14 -8.57 16.45
C VAL A 277 -3.54 -8.33 15.06
N GLY A 278 -3.90 -7.22 14.41
CA GLY A 278 -3.31 -6.82 13.13
C GLY A 278 -1.79 -6.66 13.21
N VAL A 279 -1.30 -5.89 14.18
CA VAL A 279 0.15 -5.66 14.35
C VAL A 279 0.88 -6.92 14.82
N LEU A 280 0.26 -7.75 15.69
CA LEU A 280 0.80 -9.07 16.07
C LEU A 280 0.95 -10.00 14.86
N GLY A 281 0.07 -9.89 13.86
CA GLY A 281 0.22 -10.59 12.59
C GLY A 281 1.55 -10.28 11.89
N HIS A 282 1.99 -9.02 11.90
CA HIS A 282 3.33 -8.64 11.41
C HIS A 282 4.44 -9.26 12.25
N ALA A 283 4.37 -9.15 13.58
CA ALA A 283 5.37 -9.74 14.46
C ALA A 283 5.51 -11.25 14.23
N ALA A 284 4.38 -11.97 14.20
CA ALA A 284 4.34 -13.41 13.97
C ALA A 284 4.92 -13.79 12.60
N ARG A 285 4.53 -13.06 11.53
CA ARG A 285 5.02 -13.34 10.17
C ARG A 285 6.52 -13.19 10.07
N PHE A 286 7.08 -12.08 10.56
CA PHE A 286 8.52 -11.86 10.49
C PHE A 286 9.32 -12.75 11.44
N ALA A 287 8.77 -13.12 12.61
CA ALA A 287 9.37 -14.13 13.47
C ALA A 287 9.42 -15.51 12.78
N VAL A 288 8.35 -15.89 12.08
CA VAL A 288 8.36 -17.12 11.27
C VAL A 288 9.39 -17.05 10.14
N PHE A 289 9.55 -15.93 9.47
CA PHE A 289 10.60 -15.74 8.46
C PHE A 289 12.01 -15.86 9.06
N ALA A 290 12.21 -15.36 10.27
CA ALA A 290 13.49 -15.43 10.96
C ALA A 290 13.89 -16.86 11.36
N PHE A 291 12.93 -17.66 11.86
CA PHE A 291 13.24 -18.92 12.53
C PHE A 291 12.84 -20.18 11.77
N PHE A 292 11.95 -20.08 10.77
CA PHE A 292 11.40 -21.22 10.04
C PHE A 292 11.70 -21.19 8.53
N ALA A 293 12.74 -20.49 8.13
CA ALA A 293 13.11 -20.31 6.71
C ALA A 293 13.35 -21.62 5.96
N ASP A 294 13.67 -22.71 6.66
CA ASP A 294 13.95 -24.03 6.05
C ASP A 294 12.65 -24.81 5.74
N SER A 295 11.48 -24.33 6.16
CA SER A 295 10.19 -24.97 5.93
C SER A 295 9.34 -24.21 4.92
N ILE A 296 9.43 -24.59 3.63
CA ILE A 296 8.63 -23.98 2.57
C ILE A 296 7.13 -23.97 2.90
N PRO A 297 6.49 -25.06 3.40
CA PRO A 297 5.08 -25.04 3.71
C PRO A 297 4.70 -23.99 4.78
N VAL A 298 5.55 -23.82 5.80
CA VAL A 298 5.33 -22.84 6.88
C VAL A 298 5.46 -21.42 6.33
N ILE A 299 6.48 -21.17 5.48
CA ILE A 299 6.70 -19.87 4.84
C ILE A 299 5.56 -19.50 3.87
N VAL A 300 5.01 -20.48 3.14
CA VAL A 300 3.86 -20.26 2.26
C VAL A 300 2.60 -19.98 3.09
N ALA A 301 2.36 -20.77 4.13
CA ALA A 301 1.16 -20.62 4.99
C ALA A 301 1.16 -19.26 5.73
N VAL A 302 2.31 -18.81 6.21
CA VAL A 302 2.40 -17.54 6.95
C VAL A 302 2.14 -16.30 6.09
N GLN A 303 2.19 -16.41 4.75
CA GLN A 303 1.76 -15.32 3.87
C GLN A 303 0.30 -14.91 4.11
N LEU A 304 -0.54 -15.83 4.54
CA LEU A 304 -1.95 -15.54 4.85
C LEU A 304 -2.11 -14.49 5.97
N LEU A 305 -1.12 -14.34 6.86
CA LEU A 305 -1.13 -13.29 7.88
C LEU A 305 -1.06 -11.87 7.29
N HIS A 306 -0.65 -11.71 6.03
CA HIS A 306 -0.67 -10.41 5.36
C HIS A 306 -2.08 -9.78 5.37
N GLY A 307 -3.09 -10.60 5.07
CA GLY A 307 -4.48 -10.15 5.12
C GLY A 307 -4.92 -9.71 6.51
N VAL A 308 -4.51 -10.46 7.56
CA VAL A 308 -4.78 -10.09 8.96
C VAL A 308 -4.13 -8.74 9.30
N CYS A 309 -2.86 -8.55 8.93
CA CYS A 309 -2.14 -7.31 9.18
C CYS A 309 -2.84 -6.11 8.53
N TYR A 310 -3.22 -6.24 7.26
CA TYR A 310 -3.84 -5.15 6.52
C TYR A 310 -5.25 -4.83 7.03
N ALA A 311 -6.12 -5.83 7.10
CA ALA A 311 -7.52 -5.63 7.48
C ALA A 311 -7.66 -5.18 8.94
N PHE A 312 -6.99 -5.86 9.87
CA PHE A 312 -7.21 -5.60 11.30
C PHE A 312 -6.40 -4.42 11.84
N PHE A 313 -5.43 -3.90 11.07
CA PHE A 313 -4.76 -2.66 11.43
C PHE A 313 -5.13 -1.53 10.47
N PHE A 314 -4.65 -1.51 9.24
CA PHE A 314 -4.81 -0.34 8.35
C PHE A 314 -6.28 -0.04 8.01
N ALA A 315 -7.07 -1.04 7.61
CA ALA A 315 -8.49 -0.81 7.33
C ALA A 315 -9.24 -0.37 8.59
N THR A 316 -8.89 -0.95 9.76
CA THR A 316 -9.46 -0.56 11.06
C THR A 316 -9.11 0.90 11.40
N VAL A 317 -7.89 1.38 11.11
CA VAL A 317 -7.52 2.79 11.32
C VAL A 317 -8.40 3.71 10.50
N TYR A 318 -8.67 3.40 9.22
CA TYR A 318 -9.55 4.22 8.39
C TYR A 318 -10.98 4.27 8.93
N ILE A 319 -11.53 3.12 9.34
CA ILE A 319 -12.88 3.04 9.92
C ILE A 319 -12.92 3.80 11.26
N PHE A 320 -11.88 3.66 12.09
CA PHE A 320 -11.76 4.38 13.35
C PHE A 320 -11.75 5.90 13.15
N VAL A 321 -10.96 6.39 12.19
CA VAL A 321 -10.91 7.82 11.86
C VAL A 321 -12.28 8.31 11.40
N ASP A 322 -12.98 7.52 10.58
CA ASP A 322 -14.32 7.88 10.13
C ASP A 322 -15.35 7.91 11.27
N ALA A 323 -15.28 6.97 12.20
CA ALA A 323 -16.22 6.86 13.31
C ALA A 323 -15.99 7.87 14.44
N VAL A 324 -14.73 8.26 14.71
CA VAL A 324 -14.36 8.99 15.93
C VAL A 324 -14.07 10.47 15.68
N PHE A 325 -13.59 10.82 14.48
CA PHE A 325 -13.19 12.20 14.20
C PHE A 325 -14.37 13.08 13.74
N PRO A 326 -14.41 14.38 14.14
CA PRO A 326 -15.43 15.32 13.70
C PRO A 326 -15.51 15.41 12.17
N LYS A 327 -16.71 15.61 11.63
CA LYS A 327 -16.98 15.61 10.18
C LYS A 327 -16.14 16.64 9.41
N ASP A 328 -15.90 17.80 9.99
CA ASP A 328 -15.14 18.91 9.40
C ASP A 328 -13.65 18.62 9.23
N VAL A 329 -13.06 17.76 10.08
CA VAL A 329 -11.63 17.39 10.04
C VAL A 329 -11.37 15.96 9.58
N ARG A 330 -12.41 15.13 9.41
CA ARG A 330 -12.32 13.70 9.11
C ARG A 330 -11.50 13.42 7.84
N SER A 331 -11.81 14.11 6.75
CA SER A 331 -11.08 13.97 5.48
C SER A 331 -9.60 14.34 5.63
N SER A 332 -9.29 15.40 6.39
CA SER A 332 -7.91 15.82 6.65
C SER A 332 -7.19 14.84 7.56
N ALA A 333 -7.88 14.25 8.53
CA ALA A 333 -7.33 13.21 9.39
C ALA A 333 -7.03 11.93 8.58
N GLN A 334 -7.94 11.48 7.72
CA GLN A 334 -7.67 10.37 6.80
C GLN A 334 -6.47 10.68 5.89
N GLY A 335 -6.37 11.90 5.38
CA GLY A 335 -5.21 12.37 4.60
C GLY A 335 -3.90 12.27 5.39
N LEU A 336 -3.92 12.63 6.68
CA LEU A 336 -2.76 12.55 7.57
C LEU A 336 -2.31 11.08 7.79
N PHE A 337 -3.25 10.14 7.99
CA PHE A 337 -2.91 8.73 8.09
C PHE A 337 -2.44 8.15 6.76
N ASN A 338 -3.05 8.53 5.63
CA ASN A 338 -2.57 8.16 4.29
C ASN A 338 -1.13 8.65 4.02
N LEU A 339 -0.80 9.86 4.50
CA LEU A 339 0.55 10.41 4.42
C LEU A 339 1.58 9.49 5.08
N LEU A 340 1.23 8.89 6.23
CA LEU A 340 2.08 7.90 6.90
C LEU A 340 2.15 6.60 6.13
N ILE A 341 1.00 6.05 5.74
CA ILE A 341 0.89 4.70 5.19
C ILE A 341 1.55 4.61 3.81
N LEU A 342 1.25 5.55 2.92
CA LEU A 342 1.71 5.53 1.53
C LEU A 342 2.95 6.40 1.28
N GLY A 343 3.16 7.43 2.09
CA GLY A 343 4.23 8.41 1.92
C GLY A 343 5.41 8.16 2.84
N VAL A 344 5.35 8.71 4.05
CA VAL A 344 6.50 8.73 4.99
C VAL A 344 6.97 7.32 5.35
N GLY A 345 6.03 6.40 5.62
CA GLY A 345 6.37 5.01 5.95
C GLY A 345 7.10 4.30 4.82
N ASN A 346 6.67 4.51 3.56
CA ASN A 346 7.36 3.97 2.39
C ASN A 346 8.78 4.56 2.23
N VAL A 347 8.93 5.89 2.36
CA VAL A 347 10.24 6.54 2.29
C VAL A 347 11.18 5.96 3.34
N VAL A 348 10.75 5.90 4.61
CA VAL A 348 11.57 5.37 5.70
C VAL A 348 11.92 3.89 5.47
N ALA A 349 10.96 3.07 5.07
CA ALA A 349 11.19 1.66 4.77
C ALA A 349 12.22 1.48 3.63
N SER A 350 12.10 2.30 2.58
CA SER A 350 13.00 2.27 1.42
C SER A 350 14.44 2.65 1.74
N PHE A 351 14.68 3.45 2.79
CA PHE A 351 16.04 3.74 3.26
C PHE A 351 16.51 2.75 4.34
N LEU A 352 15.61 2.36 5.24
CA LEU A 352 15.97 1.49 6.37
C LEU A 352 16.38 0.09 5.90
N PHE A 353 15.52 -0.59 5.13
CA PHE A 353 15.73 -2.01 4.84
C PHE A 353 16.85 -2.29 3.85
N PRO A 354 17.07 -1.56 2.74
CA PRO A 354 18.26 -1.75 1.91
C PRO A 354 19.56 -1.49 2.68
N THR A 355 19.57 -0.50 3.59
CA THR A 355 20.72 -0.22 4.43
C THR A 355 20.98 -1.37 5.42
N LEU A 356 19.92 -1.93 6.03
CA LEU A 356 20.04 -3.08 6.92
C LEU A 356 20.53 -4.33 6.16
N ILE A 357 19.98 -4.60 4.97
CA ILE A 357 20.43 -5.70 4.10
C ILE A 357 21.93 -5.55 3.83
N GLY A 358 22.38 -4.35 3.43
CA GLY A 358 23.81 -4.10 3.18
C GLY A 358 24.70 -4.32 4.41
N ARG A 359 24.22 -3.92 5.62
CA ARG A 359 24.98 -4.09 6.88
C ARG A 359 24.99 -5.52 7.42
N LEU A 360 23.92 -6.27 7.16
CA LEU A 360 23.75 -7.65 7.62
C LEU A 360 24.15 -8.68 6.54
N SER A 361 24.79 -8.21 5.47
CA SER A 361 25.38 -9.07 4.46
C SER A 361 26.87 -9.30 4.75
N HIS A 362 27.33 -10.55 4.55
CA HIS A 362 28.74 -10.94 4.66
C HIS A 362 29.15 -11.72 3.40
N ALA A 363 30.44 -11.84 3.14
CA ALA A 363 30.93 -12.63 2.04
C ALA A 363 30.68 -14.13 2.28
N GLY A 364 29.99 -14.79 1.36
CA GLY A 364 29.84 -16.25 1.36
C GLY A 364 31.13 -16.97 0.94
N ALA A 365 31.12 -18.27 0.95
CA ALA A 365 32.27 -19.11 0.59
C ALA A 365 32.72 -18.91 -0.88
N ASP A 366 31.81 -18.53 -1.76
CA ASP A 366 32.01 -18.19 -3.16
C ASP A 366 32.28 -16.70 -3.44
N GLY A 367 32.38 -15.89 -2.35
CA GLY A 367 32.53 -14.44 -2.43
C GLY A 367 31.23 -13.66 -2.70
N ALA A 368 30.11 -14.33 -2.94
CA ALA A 368 28.82 -13.68 -3.11
C ALA A 368 28.28 -13.17 -1.76
N PRO A 369 27.54 -12.03 -1.73
CA PRO A 369 26.96 -11.53 -0.50
C PRO A 369 25.84 -12.45 0.01
N VAL A 370 25.93 -12.90 1.24
CA VAL A 370 24.92 -13.67 1.96
C VAL A 370 24.31 -12.80 3.03
N VAL A 371 22.99 -12.69 3.02
CA VAL A 371 22.22 -11.88 3.98
C VAL A 371 21.89 -12.71 5.21
N ASP A 372 22.17 -12.19 6.42
CA ASP A 372 21.64 -12.73 7.66
C ASP A 372 20.17 -12.37 7.82
N TYR A 373 19.30 -13.20 7.23
CA TYR A 373 17.86 -13.00 7.28
C TYR A 373 17.27 -13.13 8.68
N THR A 374 17.88 -13.91 9.56
CA THR A 374 17.42 -14.03 10.96
C THR A 374 17.52 -12.69 11.66
N SER A 375 18.70 -12.08 11.66
CA SER A 375 18.91 -10.75 12.25
C SER A 375 18.08 -9.68 11.54
N LEU A 376 17.97 -9.76 10.21
CA LEU A 376 17.19 -8.80 9.42
C LEU A 376 15.70 -8.79 9.83
N PHE A 377 15.05 -9.95 9.95
CA PHE A 377 13.64 -10.05 10.27
C PHE A 377 13.33 -9.84 11.76
N MET A 378 14.32 -9.96 12.64
CA MET A 378 14.15 -9.58 14.05
C MET A 378 13.93 -8.07 14.23
N VAL A 379 14.39 -7.23 13.28
CA VAL A 379 14.14 -5.78 13.34
C VAL A 379 12.65 -5.45 13.20
N PRO A 380 11.95 -5.81 12.08
CA PRO A 380 10.51 -5.56 11.98
C PRO A 380 9.70 -6.33 13.03
N THR A 381 10.15 -7.50 13.49
CA THR A 381 9.53 -8.21 14.62
C THR A 381 9.55 -7.36 15.88
N GLY A 382 10.72 -6.84 16.26
CA GLY A 382 10.87 -5.96 17.42
C GLY A 382 10.07 -4.67 17.30
N MET A 383 10.08 -4.04 16.12
CA MET A 383 9.27 -2.85 15.83
C MET A 383 7.77 -3.13 16.03
N ALA A 384 7.27 -4.27 15.52
CA ALA A 384 5.87 -4.66 15.69
C ALA A 384 5.52 -4.92 17.16
N LEU A 385 6.39 -5.58 17.94
CA LEU A 385 6.17 -5.80 19.37
C LEU A 385 6.14 -4.47 20.14
N VAL A 386 7.01 -3.52 19.80
CA VAL A 386 6.95 -2.16 20.38
C VAL A 386 5.62 -1.49 20.06
N ALA A 387 5.16 -1.57 18.81
CA ALA A 387 3.87 -1.01 18.40
C ALA A 387 2.69 -1.67 19.15
N VAL A 388 2.73 -3.00 19.36
CA VAL A 388 1.76 -3.74 20.19
C VAL A 388 1.77 -3.24 21.63
N LEU A 389 2.93 -3.07 22.24
CA LEU A 389 3.04 -2.53 23.60
C LEU A 389 2.50 -1.10 23.69
N MET A 390 2.77 -0.26 22.70
CA MET A 390 2.23 1.10 22.65
C MET A 390 0.69 1.07 22.59
N LEU A 391 0.09 0.22 21.74
CA LEU A 391 -1.36 0.06 21.70
C LEU A 391 -1.90 -0.49 23.01
N ALA A 392 -1.27 -1.51 23.58
CA ALA A 392 -1.74 -2.17 24.80
C ALA A 392 -1.73 -1.23 26.01
N LEU A 393 -0.67 -0.42 26.16
CA LEU A 393 -0.49 0.41 27.35
C LEU A 393 -1.11 1.80 27.22
N PHE A 394 -1.00 2.42 26.05
CA PHE A 394 -1.28 3.84 25.88
C PHE A 394 -2.49 4.13 24.99
N PHE A 395 -2.94 3.21 24.12
CA PHE A 395 -4.12 3.43 23.30
C PHE A 395 -5.39 3.23 24.12
N LYS A 396 -6.03 4.33 24.47
CA LYS A 396 -7.32 4.35 25.18
C LYS A 396 -8.34 5.07 24.29
N PRO A 397 -8.97 4.33 23.35
CA PRO A 397 -9.98 4.94 22.47
C PRO A 397 -11.16 5.45 23.31
N PRO A 398 -11.85 6.51 22.89
CA PRO A 398 -13.02 7.00 23.58
C PRO A 398 -14.12 5.93 23.59
N THR A 399 -14.79 5.77 24.72
CA THR A 399 -15.89 4.80 24.90
C THR A 399 -17.21 5.26 24.28
N ARG A 400 -17.31 6.52 23.87
CA ARG A 400 -18.42 7.12 23.12
C ARG A 400 -17.86 7.93 21.97
N ALA A 401 -18.48 7.81 20.78
CA ALA A 401 -18.31 8.75 19.70
C ALA A 401 -18.87 10.11 20.14
N PRO A 402 -18.46 11.20 19.63
CA PRO A 402 -17.24 11.69 19.05
C PRO A 402 -16.52 12.70 19.96
N ILE A 403 -15.37 13.21 19.54
CA ILE A 403 -14.88 14.51 20.02
C ILE A 403 -15.91 15.52 19.50
N ALA A 404 -17.00 15.70 20.24
CA ALA A 404 -18.04 16.67 19.92
C ALA A 404 -17.46 18.06 19.97
N GLU A 405 -17.90 18.88 19.04
CA GLU A 405 -17.85 20.33 19.10
C GLU A 405 -18.05 20.81 20.52
N ALA A 406 -17.06 21.45 21.06
CA ALA A 406 -17.26 22.35 22.17
C ALA A 406 -17.93 23.60 21.55
N ASP A 407 -19.24 23.55 21.45
CA ASP A 407 -20.24 24.60 21.22
C ASP A 407 -21.30 24.08 20.22
N ASP A 408 -22.34 23.51 20.74
CA ASP A 408 -23.73 23.91 20.57
C ASP A 408 -24.70 22.88 21.20
N ASP A 409 -25.73 23.35 21.85
CA ASP A 409 -26.75 22.62 22.60
C ASP A 409 -27.63 21.72 21.71
N THR A 410 -27.17 20.54 21.33
CA THR A 410 -28.01 19.49 20.74
C THR A 410 -27.73 18.13 21.36
N PRO A 411 -28.74 17.36 21.78
CA PRO A 411 -28.51 16.06 22.43
C PRO A 411 -27.97 15.02 21.47
N VAL A 412 -26.83 14.42 21.85
CA VAL A 412 -26.15 13.36 21.13
C VAL A 412 -27.01 12.11 21.11
N VAL A 413 -27.50 11.72 19.94
CA VAL A 413 -28.13 10.42 19.71
C VAL A 413 -27.02 9.37 19.63
N ALA A 414 -27.04 8.42 20.57
CA ALA A 414 -26.14 7.29 20.60
C ALA A 414 -26.28 6.44 19.33
N ALA A 415 -25.23 6.36 18.51
CA ALA A 415 -25.19 5.42 17.39
C ALA A 415 -25.11 3.99 17.97
N SER A 416 -26.15 3.20 17.69
CA SER A 416 -26.21 1.76 17.95
C SER A 416 -25.13 1.04 17.15
N PRO A 417 -24.45 0.01 17.69
CA PRO A 417 -23.43 -0.75 16.96
C PRO A 417 -23.97 -1.72 15.88
N ALA A 418 -25.20 -1.50 15.40
CA ALA A 418 -25.90 -2.46 14.55
C ALA A 418 -26.07 -2.03 13.07
N GLN A 419 -25.30 -1.07 12.56
CA GLN A 419 -25.32 -0.75 11.11
C GLN A 419 -23.95 -0.29 10.64
N VAL A 420 -23.09 -1.27 10.34
CA VAL A 420 -22.02 -1.18 9.33
C VAL A 420 -21.89 -2.54 8.65
#